data_e66ed498014b4f605a1463fb83bf44ab
#
_entry.id   e66ed498014b4f605a1463fb83bf44ab
#
_cell.length_a   1.000
_cell.length_b   1.000
_cell.length_c   1.000
_cell.angle_alpha   90.00
_cell.angle_beta   90.00
_cell.angle_gamma   90.00
#
_symmetry.space_group_name_H-M   'P 1'
#
loop_
_entity.id
_entity.type
_entity.pdbx_description
1 polymer ?
#
loop_
_entity_poly.entity_id
_entity_poly.type
_entity_poly.pdbx_seq_one_letter_code
_entity_poly.pdbx_strand_id
1 'polypeptide(L)'
;DLFDGGHRVPTIVEWVNGAGRGTCVQTVCLNDFYASFAALNHYTLKDNEAEDSYNILPLIRNPHHMPTIREATVHHSIRGEFAIRKGDWKLLCSPSSGGWSYPKPGVDKEAIAQLPPIQLYNMKDDPTESKNVYQEHPEIVSELKDLLQKYIREGRSTPGKAQSNDAVNQWEQIKGIMHDD
;
A
#
# COMPACT_ATOMS: atom_id res chain seq x y z
N ASP A 1 9.96 -6.56 3.76
CA ASP A 1 10.58 -5.33 3.24
C ASP A 1 9.53 -4.36 2.75
N LEU A 2 9.84 -3.07 2.78
CA LEU A 2 9.05 -2.01 2.15
C LEU A 2 9.32 -1.91 0.64
N PHE A 3 10.48 -2.36 0.18
CA PHE A 3 10.82 -2.38 -1.24
C PHE A 3 9.99 -3.41 -2.02
N ASP A 4 9.71 -3.11 -3.29
CA ASP A 4 8.86 -3.96 -4.16
C ASP A 4 9.32 -5.42 -4.21
N GLY A 5 10.63 -5.68 -4.16
CA GLY A 5 11.17 -7.03 -4.10
C GLY A 5 10.70 -7.88 -2.91
N GLY A 6 10.21 -7.24 -1.85
CA GLY A 6 9.72 -7.93 -0.64
C GLY A 6 8.24 -8.27 -0.65
N HIS A 7 7.43 -7.64 -1.49
CA HIS A 7 5.97 -7.80 -1.46
C HIS A 7 5.30 -7.86 -2.85
N ARG A 8 5.97 -7.44 -3.91
CA ARG A 8 5.45 -7.54 -5.27
C ARG A 8 5.65 -8.96 -5.79
N VAL A 9 4.57 -9.73 -5.83
CA VAL A 9 4.56 -11.12 -6.30
C VAL A 9 3.71 -11.28 -7.56
N PRO A 10 4.05 -12.22 -8.46
CA PRO A 10 3.20 -12.55 -9.59
C PRO A 10 1.83 -13.04 -9.10
N THR A 11 0.76 -12.53 -9.71
CA THR A 11 -0.59 -13.00 -9.48
C THR A 11 -1.18 -13.49 -10.79
N ILE A 12 -1.58 -14.76 -10.85
CA ILE A 12 -2.18 -15.39 -12.02
C ILE A 12 -3.56 -15.92 -11.60
N VAL A 13 -4.58 -15.56 -12.37
CA VAL A 13 -5.94 -16.02 -12.16
C VAL A 13 -6.38 -16.85 -13.36
N GLU A 14 -6.74 -18.10 -13.10
CA GLU A 14 -7.43 -18.97 -14.05
C GLU A 14 -8.83 -19.24 -13.54
N TRP A 15 -9.82 -18.89 -14.35
CA TRP A 15 -11.23 -19.10 -14.02
C TRP A 15 -12.01 -19.35 -15.31
N VAL A 16 -12.36 -20.59 -15.57
CA VAL A 16 -13.04 -21.02 -16.79
C VAL A 16 -14.35 -20.27 -16.96
N ASN A 17 -14.51 -19.60 -18.09
CA ASN A 17 -15.68 -18.77 -18.43
C ASN A 17 -15.94 -17.58 -17.50
N GLY A 18 -15.05 -17.29 -16.56
CA GLY A 18 -15.19 -16.18 -15.61
C GLY A 18 -14.13 -15.10 -15.72
N ALA A 19 -12.90 -15.46 -16.11
CA ALA A 19 -11.79 -14.52 -16.30
C ALA A 19 -11.65 -14.07 -17.74
N GLY A 20 -11.34 -12.79 -17.92
CA GLY A 20 -10.89 -12.24 -19.20
C GLY A 20 -9.45 -12.61 -19.49
N ARG A 21 -9.10 -12.70 -20.77
CA ARG A 21 -7.71 -12.94 -21.19
C ARG A 21 -6.93 -11.63 -21.25
N GLY A 22 -5.74 -11.61 -20.67
CA GLY A 22 -4.84 -10.47 -20.74
C GLY A 22 -4.04 -10.24 -19.46
N THR A 23 -3.35 -9.11 -19.43
CA THR A 23 -2.57 -8.65 -18.26
C THR A 23 -3.18 -7.37 -17.71
N CYS A 24 -3.46 -7.34 -16.42
CA CYS A 24 -3.86 -6.15 -15.70
C CYS A 24 -2.62 -5.45 -15.13
N VAL A 25 -2.52 -4.13 -15.32
CA VAL A 25 -1.42 -3.29 -14.80
C VAL A 25 -1.81 -2.50 -13.54
N GLN A 26 -3.08 -2.58 -13.12
CA GLN A 26 -3.51 -1.93 -11.88
C GLN A 26 -2.93 -2.65 -10.66
N THR A 27 -2.56 -1.87 -9.66
CA THR A 27 -2.08 -2.43 -8.39
C THR A 27 -3.24 -3.05 -7.62
N VAL A 28 -3.06 -4.29 -7.18
CA VAL A 28 -4.00 -5.05 -6.36
C VAL A 28 -3.28 -5.65 -5.15
N CYS A 29 -4.03 -6.01 -4.12
CA CYS A 29 -3.52 -6.66 -2.92
C CYS A 29 -4.15 -8.04 -2.73
N LEU A 30 -3.49 -8.92 -1.99
CA LEU A 30 -4.06 -10.25 -1.69
C LEU A 30 -5.36 -10.17 -0.90
N ASN A 31 -5.50 -9.19 -0.02
CA ASN A 31 -6.75 -8.96 0.73
C ASN A 31 -7.94 -8.61 -0.17
N ASP A 32 -7.73 -8.14 -1.40
CA ASP A 32 -8.80 -7.82 -2.37
C ASP A 32 -9.63 -9.04 -2.78
N PHE A 33 -9.09 -10.23 -2.61
CA PHE A 33 -9.86 -11.46 -2.85
C PHE A 33 -11.02 -11.62 -1.87
N TYR A 34 -10.94 -11.05 -0.66
CA TYR A 34 -12.06 -11.13 0.30
C TYR A 34 -13.31 -10.43 -0.24
N ALA A 35 -13.23 -9.15 -0.60
CA ALA A 35 -14.36 -8.42 -1.18
C ALA A 35 -14.79 -9.02 -2.53
N SER A 36 -13.85 -9.56 -3.30
CA SER A 36 -14.15 -10.19 -4.57
C SER A 36 -14.95 -11.48 -4.39
N PHE A 37 -14.58 -12.33 -3.44
CA PHE A 37 -15.35 -13.56 -3.15
C PHE A 37 -16.69 -13.26 -2.49
N ALA A 38 -16.79 -12.24 -1.64
CA ALA A 38 -18.06 -11.75 -1.12
C ALA A 38 -18.99 -11.36 -2.26
N ALA A 39 -18.51 -10.52 -3.19
CA ALA A 39 -19.28 -10.09 -4.35
C ALA A 39 -19.67 -11.26 -5.28
N LEU A 40 -18.76 -12.22 -5.47
CA LEU A 40 -19.05 -13.41 -6.28
C LEU A 40 -20.17 -14.28 -5.68
N ASN A 41 -20.27 -14.29 -4.35
CA ASN A 41 -21.31 -15.01 -3.61
C ASN A 41 -22.55 -14.12 -3.30
N HIS A 42 -22.65 -12.95 -3.92
CA HIS A 42 -23.75 -11.99 -3.69
C HIS A 42 -23.89 -11.56 -2.22
N TYR A 43 -22.78 -11.58 -1.47
CA TYR A 43 -22.74 -11.11 -0.10
C TYR A 43 -22.37 -9.62 -0.06
N THR A 44 -23.19 -8.83 0.62
CA THR A 44 -22.91 -7.41 0.86
C THR A 44 -22.12 -7.26 2.15
N LEU A 45 -20.90 -6.78 2.04
CA LEU A 45 -20.03 -6.50 3.18
C LEU A 45 -20.63 -5.38 4.03
N LYS A 46 -20.50 -5.51 5.36
CA LYS A 46 -20.83 -4.45 6.30
C LYS A 46 -19.69 -3.44 6.40
N ASP A 47 -19.95 -2.29 6.99
CA ASP A 47 -18.94 -1.23 7.15
C ASP A 47 -17.70 -1.66 7.96
N ASN A 48 -17.85 -2.61 8.86
CA ASN A 48 -16.80 -3.19 9.69
C ASN A 48 -16.30 -4.55 9.19
N GLU A 49 -16.39 -4.79 7.90
CA GLU A 49 -15.91 -6.01 7.25
C GLU A 49 -15.02 -5.64 6.07
N ALA A 50 -13.79 -6.15 6.06
CA ALA A 50 -12.84 -6.02 4.95
C ALA A 50 -12.57 -4.57 4.52
N GLU A 51 -12.30 -3.70 5.48
CA GLU A 51 -12.18 -2.24 5.36
C GLU A 51 -11.13 -1.79 4.32
N ASP A 52 -10.16 -2.67 4.00
CA ASP A 52 -9.09 -2.41 3.03
C ASP A 52 -9.16 -3.32 1.80
N SER A 53 -10.24 -4.07 1.65
CA SER A 53 -10.43 -5.02 0.56
C SER A 53 -11.28 -4.43 -0.55
N TYR A 54 -10.73 -4.34 -1.74
CA TYR A 54 -11.43 -3.85 -2.93
C TYR A 54 -11.92 -5.02 -3.79
N ASN A 55 -13.13 -4.93 -4.32
CA ASN A 55 -13.62 -5.93 -5.25
C ASN A 55 -12.90 -5.83 -6.60
N ILE A 56 -12.02 -6.78 -6.91
CA ILE A 56 -11.24 -6.85 -8.15
C ILE A 56 -11.89 -7.73 -9.23
N LEU A 57 -13.09 -8.23 -9.05
CA LEU A 57 -13.79 -9.00 -10.10
C LEU A 57 -13.88 -8.26 -11.45
N PRO A 58 -14.10 -6.92 -11.50
CA PRO A 58 -14.06 -6.18 -12.76
C PRO A 58 -12.72 -6.33 -13.49
N LEU A 59 -11.58 -6.35 -12.78
CA LEU A 59 -10.24 -6.54 -13.35
C LEU A 59 -10.04 -7.98 -13.81
N ILE A 60 -10.52 -8.95 -13.04
CA ILE A 60 -10.44 -10.37 -13.39
C ILE A 60 -11.22 -10.65 -14.67
N ARG A 61 -12.42 -10.07 -14.81
CA ARG A 61 -13.27 -10.23 -15.98
C ARG A 61 -12.78 -9.45 -17.20
N ASN A 62 -12.22 -8.27 -16.97
CA ASN A 62 -11.64 -7.41 -18.00
C ASN A 62 -10.33 -6.80 -17.50
N PRO A 63 -9.16 -7.36 -17.88
CA PRO A 63 -7.85 -6.84 -17.47
C PRO A 63 -7.59 -5.37 -17.84
N HIS A 64 -8.31 -4.85 -18.82
CA HIS A 64 -8.22 -3.47 -19.29
C HIS A 64 -9.32 -2.56 -18.69
N HIS A 65 -9.98 -3.02 -17.64
CA HIS A 65 -11.02 -2.23 -16.96
C HIS A 65 -10.53 -0.87 -16.50
N MET A 66 -11.30 0.15 -16.77
CA MET A 66 -11.13 1.52 -16.33
C MET A 66 -12.47 2.05 -15.78
N PRO A 67 -12.46 2.89 -14.77
CA PRO A 67 -11.34 3.53 -14.05
C PRO A 67 -10.58 2.58 -13.10
N THR A 68 -9.54 3.11 -12.43
CA THR A 68 -8.82 2.36 -11.38
C THR A 68 -9.75 2.01 -10.23
N ILE A 69 -9.57 0.82 -9.67
CA ILE A 69 -10.43 0.32 -8.59
C ILE A 69 -10.09 0.94 -7.24
N ARG A 70 -8.80 1.25 -7.02
CA ARG A 70 -8.33 1.87 -5.77
C ARG A 70 -7.52 3.12 -6.03
N GLU A 71 -7.54 4.03 -5.07
CA GLU A 71 -6.74 5.25 -5.12
C GLU A 71 -5.28 4.98 -4.80
N ALA A 72 -5.02 4.21 -3.74
CA ALA A 72 -3.68 3.88 -3.30
C ALA A 72 -3.63 2.49 -2.67
N THR A 73 -2.40 1.95 -2.55
CA THR A 73 -2.11 0.71 -1.85
C THR A 73 -1.22 1.01 -0.67
N VAL A 74 -1.60 0.52 0.51
CA VAL A 74 -0.78 0.58 1.72
C VAL A 74 -0.26 -0.82 2.02
N HIS A 75 1.01 -0.91 2.38
CA HIS A 75 1.61 -2.13 2.90
C HIS A 75 2.58 -1.80 4.02
N HIS A 76 2.96 -2.80 4.78
CA HIS A 76 3.89 -2.64 5.89
C HIS A 76 4.98 -3.71 5.85
N SER A 77 6.11 -3.38 6.49
CA SER A 77 7.21 -4.31 6.68
C SER A 77 6.88 -5.32 7.79
N ILE A 78 7.78 -6.31 7.99
CA ILE A 78 7.71 -7.24 9.13
C ILE A 78 7.78 -6.52 10.50
N ARG A 79 8.27 -5.27 10.53
CA ARG A 79 8.35 -4.44 11.72
C ARG A 79 7.17 -3.47 11.86
N GLY A 80 6.22 -3.50 10.93
CA GLY A 80 5.05 -2.64 10.92
C GLY A 80 5.30 -1.23 10.37
N GLU A 81 6.49 -0.93 9.82
CA GLU A 81 6.74 0.33 9.13
C GLU A 81 5.93 0.40 7.85
N PHE A 82 5.40 1.58 7.53
CA PHE A 82 4.42 1.75 6.45
C PHE A 82 5.04 2.25 5.16
N ALA A 83 4.45 1.82 4.05
CA ALA A 83 4.60 2.44 2.74
C ALA A 83 3.24 2.61 2.08
N ILE A 84 3.11 3.66 1.27
CA ILE A 84 1.93 3.94 0.46
C ILE A 84 2.32 4.17 -0.99
N ARG A 85 1.57 3.58 -1.92
CA ARG A 85 1.74 3.76 -3.36
C ARG A 85 0.45 4.27 -3.99
N LYS A 86 0.56 5.40 -4.72
CA LYS A 86 -0.50 5.97 -5.53
C LYS A 86 0.02 6.20 -6.95
N GLY A 87 -0.54 5.49 -7.91
CA GLY A 87 -0.05 5.53 -9.29
C GLY A 87 1.42 5.13 -9.40
N ASP A 88 2.23 6.02 -9.95
CA ASP A 88 3.67 5.80 -10.15
C ASP A 88 4.51 6.16 -8.92
N TRP A 89 3.93 6.81 -7.90
CA TRP A 89 4.66 7.27 -6.73
C TRP A 89 4.51 6.32 -5.54
N LYS A 90 5.62 6.05 -4.86
CA LYS A 90 5.68 5.21 -3.67
C LYS A 90 6.48 5.91 -2.57
N LEU A 91 5.85 6.14 -1.43
CA LEU A 91 6.44 6.72 -0.23
C LEU A 91 6.67 5.61 0.80
N LEU A 92 7.91 5.50 1.30
CA LEU A 92 8.27 4.65 2.44
C LEU A 92 8.44 5.55 3.66
N CYS A 93 7.70 5.27 4.73
CA CYS A 93 7.77 5.99 6.00
C CYS A 93 8.85 5.40 6.91
N SER A 94 10.01 5.12 6.36
CA SER A 94 11.18 4.55 7.03
C SER A 94 12.46 4.98 6.34
N PRO A 95 13.57 5.18 7.08
CA PRO A 95 14.88 5.40 6.49
C PRO A 95 15.52 4.13 5.91
N SER A 96 14.95 2.97 6.19
CA SER A 96 15.52 1.66 5.86
C SER A 96 14.58 0.79 5.05
N SER A 97 14.99 -0.46 4.78
CA SER A 97 14.14 -1.47 4.13
C SER A 97 12.92 -1.87 4.97
N GLY A 98 12.93 -1.58 6.26
CA GLY A 98 11.93 -2.08 7.20
C GLY A 98 11.98 -3.59 7.45
N GLY A 99 12.87 -4.32 6.80
CA GLY A 99 12.91 -5.78 6.82
C GLY A 99 14.30 -6.38 6.81
N TRP A 100 14.59 -7.20 5.81
CA TRP A 100 15.84 -7.98 5.72
C TRP A 100 16.86 -7.42 4.72
N SER A 101 16.43 -6.59 3.77
CA SER A 101 17.33 -5.98 2.79
C SER A 101 18.19 -4.90 3.44
N TYR A 102 19.33 -4.59 2.82
CA TYR A 102 20.19 -3.49 3.23
C TYR A 102 19.53 -2.14 2.89
N PRO A 103 19.63 -1.12 3.76
CA PRO A 103 20.12 -1.21 5.12
C PRO A 103 19.11 -1.90 6.06
N LYS A 104 19.60 -2.89 6.82
CA LYS A 104 18.75 -3.75 7.66
C LYS A 104 18.52 -3.14 9.04
N PRO A 105 17.26 -2.89 9.45
CA PRO A 105 16.95 -2.36 10.77
C PRO A 105 17.52 -3.23 11.91
N GLY A 106 18.14 -2.55 12.89
CA GLY A 106 18.73 -3.20 14.05
C GLY A 106 20.15 -3.76 13.83
N VAL A 107 20.59 -3.89 12.57
CA VAL A 107 21.94 -4.34 12.18
C VAL A 107 22.77 -3.16 11.69
N ASP A 108 22.32 -2.49 10.62
CA ASP A 108 23.06 -1.43 9.94
C ASP A 108 22.77 -0.04 10.53
N LYS A 109 22.83 0.08 11.87
CA LYS A 109 22.40 1.28 12.61
C LYS A 109 23.15 2.56 12.19
N GLU A 110 24.46 2.47 11.97
CA GLU A 110 25.29 3.62 11.57
C GLU A 110 24.93 4.09 10.16
N ALA A 111 24.71 3.15 9.23
CA ALA A 111 24.27 3.48 7.89
C ALA A 111 22.88 4.14 7.90
N ILE A 112 21.93 3.57 8.66
CA ILE A 112 20.55 4.09 8.78
C ILE A 112 20.54 5.50 9.38
N ALA A 113 21.39 5.79 10.36
CA ALA A 113 21.48 7.11 10.99
C ALA A 113 21.89 8.23 10.04
N GLN A 114 22.49 7.90 8.90
CA GLN A 114 22.88 8.85 7.86
C GLN A 114 21.82 9.01 6.77
N LEU A 115 20.76 8.22 6.79
CA LEU A 115 19.73 8.24 5.77
C LEU A 115 18.62 9.24 6.12
N PRO A 116 17.92 9.77 5.09
CA PRO A 116 16.71 10.54 5.30
C PRO A 116 15.64 9.71 6.04
N PRO A 117 14.76 10.36 6.82
CA PRO A 117 13.74 9.66 7.59
C PRO A 117 12.67 8.96 6.74
N ILE A 118 12.53 9.36 5.48
CA ILE A 118 11.56 8.84 4.52
C ILE A 118 12.19 8.67 3.15
N GLN A 119 11.55 7.88 2.29
CA GLN A 119 12.02 7.62 0.95
C GLN A 119 10.85 7.75 -0.04
N LEU A 120 11.07 8.48 -1.15
CA LEU A 120 10.09 8.62 -2.24
C LEU A 120 10.70 8.11 -3.53
N TYR A 121 9.95 7.27 -4.24
CA TYR A 121 10.37 6.68 -5.52
C TYR A 121 9.30 6.87 -6.60
N ASN A 122 9.74 7.15 -7.83
CA ASN A 122 8.91 7.07 -9.01
C ASN A 122 9.03 5.66 -9.60
N MET A 123 8.08 4.80 -9.33
CA MET A 123 8.12 3.38 -9.70
C MET A 123 8.04 3.13 -11.21
N LYS A 124 7.68 4.14 -12.01
CA LYS A 124 7.69 4.05 -13.47
C LYS A 124 9.11 4.22 -14.02
N ASP A 125 9.85 5.19 -13.49
CA ASP A 125 11.17 5.57 -13.97
C ASP A 125 12.28 4.84 -13.23
N ASP A 126 12.03 4.49 -11.95
CA ASP A 126 12.95 3.77 -11.05
C ASP A 126 12.25 2.58 -10.37
N PRO A 127 11.93 1.50 -11.12
CA PRO A 127 11.28 0.31 -10.56
C PRO A 127 12.16 -0.48 -9.59
N THR A 128 13.43 -0.13 -9.47
CA THR A 128 14.41 -0.74 -8.57
C THR A 128 14.57 0.03 -7.25
N GLU A 129 13.88 1.15 -7.09
CA GLU A 129 13.89 1.97 -5.89
C GLU A 129 15.33 2.40 -5.48
N SER A 130 16.11 2.82 -6.48
CA SER A 130 17.54 3.12 -6.33
C SER A 130 17.83 4.60 -6.02
N LYS A 131 16.94 5.52 -6.43
CA LYS A 131 17.07 6.96 -6.26
C LYS A 131 15.97 7.53 -5.41
N ASN A 132 16.27 7.83 -4.14
CA ASN A 132 15.34 8.53 -3.26
C ASN A 132 15.22 10.01 -3.65
N VAL A 133 14.05 10.42 -4.12
CA VAL A 133 13.74 11.77 -4.64
C VAL A 133 12.84 12.58 -3.70
N TYR A 134 12.74 12.23 -2.42
CA TYR A 134 11.81 12.86 -1.49
C TYR A 134 12.02 14.39 -1.33
N GLN A 135 13.25 14.87 -1.48
CA GLN A 135 13.57 16.31 -1.42
C GLN A 135 13.21 17.04 -2.72
N GLU A 136 13.18 16.32 -3.83
CA GLU A 136 12.87 16.88 -5.15
C GLU A 136 11.36 17.09 -5.34
N HIS A 137 10.52 16.34 -4.57
CA HIS A 137 9.06 16.31 -4.70
C HIS A 137 8.34 16.40 -3.34
N PRO A 138 8.53 17.48 -2.57
CA PRO A 138 7.91 17.63 -1.25
C PRO A 138 6.36 17.66 -1.30
N GLU A 139 5.78 18.13 -2.40
CA GLU A 139 4.34 18.13 -2.63
C GLU A 139 3.76 16.72 -2.74
N ILE A 140 4.47 15.79 -3.39
CA ILE A 140 4.07 14.38 -3.51
C ILE A 140 4.20 13.68 -2.15
N VAL A 141 5.29 13.99 -1.41
CA VAL A 141 5.47 13.48 -0.05
C VAL A 141 4.30 13.89 0.84
N SER A 142 3.90 15.18 0.81
CA SER A 142 2.76 15.68 1.59
C SER A 142 1.48 14.96 1.20
N GLU A 143 1.16 14.91 -0.09
CA GLU A 143 -0.05 14.25 -0.60
C GLU A 143 -0.16 12.79 -0.12
N LEU A 144 0.93 12.02 -0.24
CA LEU A 144 0.93 10.61 0.15
C LEU A 144 0.86 10.42 1.68
N LYS A 145 1.51 11.29 2.45
CA LYS A 145 1.38 11.29 3.92
C LYS A 145 -0.05 11.61 4.36
N ASP A 146 -0.65 12.65 3.80
CA ASP A 146 -2.02 13.05 4.13
C ASP A 146 -3.02 11.94 3.80
N LEU A 147 -2.84 11.26 2.66
CA LEU A 147 -3.67 10.12 2.29
C LEU A 147 -3.49 8.94 3.25
N LEU A 148 -2.26 8.62 3.63
CA LEU A 148 -1.98 7.57 4.62
C LEU A 148 -2.58 7.91 5.99
N GLN A 149 -2.41 9.16 6.46
CA GLN A 149 -3.03 9.64 7.69
C GLN A 149 -4.54 9.51 7.66
N LYS A 150 -5.18 9.87 6.53
CA LYS A 150 -6.61 9.71 6.33
C LYS A 150 -7.03 8.26 6.54
N TYR A 151 -6.35 7.31 5.88
CA TYR A 151 -6.67 5.88 6.02
C TYR A 151 -6.51 5.38 7.46
N ILE A 152 -5.46 5.85 8.16
CA ILE A 152 -5.24 5.51 9.58
C ILE A 152 -6.37 6.08 10.46
N ARG A 153 -6.76 7.35 10.27
CA ARG A 153 -7.84 7.99 11.05
C ARG A 153 -9.21 7.38 10.77
N GLU A 154 -9.47 7.03 9.52
CA GLU A 154 -10.74 6.44 9.10
C GLU A 154 -10.81 4.93 9.39
N GLY A 155 -9.69 4.29 9.76
CA GLY A 155 -9.60 2.85 10.00
C GLY A 155 -9.95 2.02 8.76
N ARG A 156 -9.80 2.61 7.55
CA ARG A 156 -10.10 1.99 6.26
C ARG A 156 -9.54 2.77 5.09
N SER A 157 -9.29 2.09 3.99
CA SER A 157 -8.95 2.68 2.70
C SER A 157 -10.11 2.68 1.70
N THR A 158 -11.08 1.79 1.88
CA THR A 158 -12.27 1.68 1.02
C THR A 158 -13.33 2.74 1.36
N PRO A 159 -14.21 3.13 0.42
CA PRO A 159 -15.37 3.96 0.71
C PRO A 159 -16.29 3.31 1.76
N GLY A 160 -16.79 4.09 2.71
CA GLY A 160 -17.72 3.62 3.74
C GLY A 160 -17.63 4.44 5.03
N LYS A 161 -18.31 3.98 6.09
CA LYS A 161 -18.28 4.62 7.39
C LYS A 161 -16.94 4.33 8.08
N ALA A 162 -16.32 5.38 8.64
CA ALA A 162 -15.08 5.24 9.40
C ALA A 162 -15.22 4.20 10.53
N GLN A 163 -14.17 3.43 10.73
CA GLN A 163 -14.05 2.41 11.75
C GLN A 163 -12.99 2.81 12.78
N SER A 164 -13.10 2.29 13.99
CA SER A 164 -12.03 2.44 14.99
C SER A 164 -10.92 1.44 14.72
N ASN A 165 -9.68 1.86 14.92
CA ASN A 165 -8.57 0.92 14.95
C ASN A 165 -8.65 0.06 16.22
N ASP A 166 -8.31 -1.21 16.14
CA ASP A 166 -8.34 -2.15 17.27
C ASP A 166 -7.26 -1.86 18.31
N ALA A 167 -6.13 -1.30 17.89
CA ALA A 167 -5.06 -0.93 18.78
C ALA A 167 -5.37 0.38 19.50
N VAL A 168 -5.28 0.34 20.81
CA VAL A 168 -5.38 1.52 21.66
C VAL A 168 -4.10 2.32 21.52
N ASN A 169 -4.21 3.53 21.01
CA ASN A 169 -3.19 4.58 21.02
C ASN A 169 -1.89 4.32 20.25
N GLN A 170 -1.43 5.29 19.57
CA GLN A 170 -0.12 5.52 18.94
C GLN A 170 0.81 4.32 18.78
N TRP A 171 0.76 3.69 17.64
CA TRP A 171 1.81 2.77 17.21
C TRP A 171 3.12 3.56 17.01
N GLU A 172 4.25 3.02 17.46
CA GLU A 172 5.55 3.66 17.24
C GLU A 172 5.78 3.98 15.75
N GLN A 173 5.30 3.13 14.86
CA GLN A 173 5.48 3.22 13.42
C GLN A 173 4.73 4.40 12.78
N ILE A 174 3.72 4.95 13.42
CA ILE A 174 2.95 6.08 12.88
C ILE A 174 3.36 7.42 13.48
N LYS A 175 4.19 7.46 14.52
CA LYS A 175 4.63 8.73 15.16
C LYS A 175 5.27 9.71 14.18
N GLY A 176 6.02 9.23 13.19
CA GLY A 176 6.59 10.08 12.14
C GLY A 176 5.65 10.40 10.97
N ILE A 177 4.47 9.78 10.96
CA ILE A 177 3.46 9.94 9.91
C ILE A 177 2.38 10.90 10.37
N MET A 178 1.84 10.67 11.57
CA MET A 178 0.80 11.52 12.15
C MET A 178 1.40 12.85 12.57
N HIS A 179 0.78 13.96 12.16
CA HIS A 179 1.03 15.24 12.79
C HIS A 179 0.30 15.24 14.12
N ASP A 180 0.97 15.67 15.19
CA ASP A 180 0.31 16.02 16.45
C ASP A 180 -0.57 17.26 16.15
N ASP A 181 -1.90 17.08 16.18
CA ASP A 181 -2.87 18.16 16.12
C ASP A 181 -2.90 18.90 17.46
#